data_f88ed8c3685bd99887f26d151a4b1470
#
_entry.id   f88ed8c3685bd99887f26d151a4b1470
#
_cell.length_a   1.000
_cell.length_b   1.000
_cell.length_c   1.000
_cell.angle_alpha   90.00
_cell.angle_beta   90.00
_cell.angle_gamma   90.00
#
_symmetry.space_group_name_H-M   'P 1'
#
loop_
_entity.id
_entity.type
_entity.pdbx_description
1 polymer ?
#
loop_
_entity_poly.entity_id
_entity_poly.type
_entity_poly.pdbx_seq_one_letter_code
_entity_poly.pdbx_strand_id
1 'polypeptide(L)'
;FSTQQQREDNGREKIVDLRLDEISDFPNHPFHVSMDNEMERLVESIKQNGVLVPALVRPKESGGYEMIAGHRRKFASGLAGREEIPCIVRTLSDDESTIIMVDSNMQRENLLPSEKAFAFKMKLEAMKRQGMRTDLTSCQVGQKLNGKTSREILAEEVGESQGQVRRYI
;
A
#
# COMPACT_ATOMS: atom_id res chain seq x y z
N PHE A 1 25.87 11.17 20.83
CA PHE A 1 26.13 9.73 20.58
C PHE A 1 24.83 8.98 20.79
N SER A 2 24.12 8.60 19.71
CA SER A 2 22.98 7.70 19.78
C SER A 2 23.47 6.32 20.18
N THR A 3 22.91 5.77 21.24
CA THR A 3 23.21 4.41 21.67
C THR A 3 22.71 3.40 20.63
N GLN A 4 23.35 2.22 20.55
CA GLN A 4 22.99 1.15 19.61
C GLN A 4 21.51 0.74 19.77
N GLN A 5 20.99 0.76 21.00
CA GLN A 5 19.58 0.57 21.33
C GLN A 5 18.62 1.60 20.69
N GLN A 6 19.02 2.88 20.60
CA GLN A 6 18.21 3.90 19.93
C GLN A 6 18.18 3.74 18.41
N ARG A 7 19.21 3.13 17.81
CA ARG A 7 19.23 2.80 16.37
C ARG A 7 18.38 1.56 16.06
N GLU A 8 18.36 0.59 16.96
CA GLU A 8 17.51 -0.61 16.87
C GLU A 8 16.02 -0.28 17.10
N ASP A 9 15.71 0.64 18.03
CA ASP A 9 14.35 1.12 18.27
C ASP A 9 13.79 1.99 17.12
N ASN A 10 14.65 2.76 16.44
CA ASN A 10 14.26 3.51 15.24
C ASN A 10 14.01 2.61 14.01
N GLY A 11 14.54 1.39 14.01
CA GLY A 11 14.30 0.39 12.97
C GLY A 11 13.05 -0.48 13.19
N ARG A 12 12.47 -0.47 14.39
CA ARG A 12 11.23 -1.21 14.69
C ARG A 12 10.02 -0.38 14.33
N GLU A 13 9.18 -0.94 13.48
CA GLU A 13 7.89 -0.35 13.13
C GLU A 13 7.04 -0.21 14.38
N LYS A 14 6.75 1.02 14.79
CA LYS A 14 5.88 1.28 15.94
C LYS A 14 4.43 1.20 15.48
N ILE A 15 3.64 0.39 16.19
CA ILE A 15 2.19 0.38 16.05
C ILE A 15 1.64 1.49 16.93
N VAL A 16 0.84 2.36 16.32
CA VAL A 16 0.19 3.51 16.96
C VAL A 16 -1.30 3.42 16.69
N ASP A 17 -2.13 3.60 17.70
CA ASP A 17 -3.56 3.74 17.50
C ASP A 17 -3.87 5.15 16.99
N LEU A 18 -4.48 5.23 15.81
CA LEU A 18 -4.84 6.48 15.15
C LEU A 18 -6.36 6.58 15.01
N ARG A 19 -6.87 7.78 15.18
CA ARG A 19 -8.30 8.05 14.98
C ARG A 19 -8.68 7.90 13.52
N LEU A 20 -9.85 7.31 13.26
CA LEU A 20 -10.34 7.07 11.91
C LEU A 20 -10.55 8.37 11.11
N ASP A 21 -10.89 9.47 11.80
CA ASP A 21 -11.10 10.80 11.19
C ASP A 21 -9.79 11.49 10.79
N GLU A 22 -8.65 11.10 11.38
CA GLU A 22 -7.32 11.61 11.00
C GLU A 22 -6.71 10.90 9.79
N ILE A 23 -7.32 9.80 9.36
CA ILE A 23 -6.81 8.97 8.26
C ILE A 23 -7.66 9.21 7.00
N SER A 24 -7.08 9.86 6.00
CA SER A 24 -7.68 10.00 4.67
C SER A 24 -7.42 8.76 3.81
N ASP A 25 -8.29 8.52 2.84
CA ASP A 25 -8.07 7.45 1.87
C ASP A 25 -7.01 7.84 0.84
N PHE A 26 -6.35 6.84 0.23
CA PHE A 26 -5.37 7.06 -0.83
C PHE A 26 -6.04 7.68 -2.05
N PRO A 27 -5.47 8.75 -2.64
CA PRO A 27 -6.04 9.39 -3.82
C PRO A 27 -6.07 8.40 -5.00
N ASN A 28 -7.19 8.41 -5.73
CA ASN A 28 -7.41 7.53 -6.88
C ASN A 28 -7.25 6.03 -6.57
N HIS A 29 -7.61 5.61 -5.36
CA HIS A 29 -7.59 4.22 -4.95
C HIS A 29 -8.46 3.37 -5.88
N PRO A 30 -7.88 2.40 -6.63
CA PRO A 30 -8.62 1.69 -7.69
C PRO A 30 -9.56 0.61 -7.16
N PHE A 31 -9.38 0.18 -5.91
CA PHE A 31 -10.09 -0.97 -5.36
C PHE A 31 -11.29 -0.53 -4.53
N HIS A 32 -12.47 -1.00 -4.92
CA HIS A 32 -13.69 -0.68 -4.20
C HIS A 32 -13.80 -1.45 -2.88
N VAL A 33 -14.25 -0.76 -1.84
CA VAL A 33 -14.65 -1.37 -0.58
C VAL A 33 -16.17 -1.56 -0.64
N SER A 34 -16.60 -2.82 -0.77
CA SER A 34 -18.02 -3.19 -0.85
C SER A 34 -18.49 -3.86 0.44
N MET A 35 -19.79 -3.73 0.72
CA MET A 35 -20.47 -4.51 1.75
C MET A 35 -20.79 -5.90 1.17
N ASP A 36 -19.92 -6.84 1.45
CA ASP A 36 -20.07 -8.25 1.11
C ASP A 36 -20.09 -9.11 2.38
N ASN A 37 -20.40 -10.38 2.26
CA ASN A 37 -20.40 -11.32 3.40
C ASN A 37 -19.05 -11.38 4.12
N GLU A 38 -17.95 -11.14 3.42
CA GLU A 38 -16.62 -11.07 4.02
C GLU A 38 -16.46 -9.81 4.88
N MET A 39 -17.03 -8.69 4.44
CA MET A 39 -17.05 -7.44 5.21
C MET A 39 -17.86 -7.59 6.49
N GLU A 40 -19.03 -8.24 6.43
CA GLU A 40 -19.85 -8.51 7.63
C GLU A 40 -19.08 -9.37 8.65
N ARG A 41 -18.41 -10.42 8.20
CA ARG A 41 -17.55 -11.25 9.06
C ARG A 41 -16.37 -10.45 9.64
N LEU A 42 -15.78 -9.57 8.86
CA LEU A 42 -14.69 -8.71 9.32
C LEU A 42 -15.18 -7.72 10.39
N VAL A 43 -16.35 -7.11 10.21
CA VAL A 43 -16.97 -6.23 11.20
C VAL A 43 -17.22 -6.98 12.50
N GLU A 44 -17.79 -8.17 12.42
CA GLU A 44 -18.07 -8.98 13.62
C GLU A 44 -16.77 -9.40 14.33
N SER A 45 -15.76 -9.82 13.58
CA SER A 45 -14.43 -10.12 14.12
C SER A 45 -13.80 -8.91 14.82
N ILE A 46 -13.92 -7.71 14.24
CA ILE A 46 -13.38 -6.47 14.83
C ILE A 46 -14.15 -6.08 16.09
N LYS A 47 -15.46 -6.32 16.15
CA LYS A 47 -16.24 -6.11 17.38
C LYS A 47 -15.75 -6.97 18.52
N GLN A 48 -15.47 -8.24 18.23
CA GLN A 48 -15.08 -9.23 19.26
C GLN A 48 -13.61 -9.11 19.67
N ASN A 49 -12.70 -8.98 18.70
CA ASN A 49 -11.26 -9.11 18.91
C ASN A 49 -10.46 -7.83 18.64
N GLY A 50 -11.10 -6.78 18.13
CA GLY A 50 -10.42 -5.62 17.63
C GLY A 50 -9.72 -5.89 16.29
N VAL A 51 -8.86 -4.94 15.86
CA VAL A 51 -8.08 -5.07 14.63
C VAL A 51 -6.76 -5.77 14.97
N LEU A 52 -6.63 -7.04 14.58
CA LEU A 52 -5.46 -7.86 14.89
C LEU A 52 -4.23 -7.52 14.02
N VAL A 53 -4.46 -7.13 12.77
CA VAL A 53 -3.39 -6.75 11.83
C VAL A 53 -3.43 -5.25 11.62
N PRO A 54 -2.38 -4.50 11.97
CA PRO A 54 -2.37 -3.05 11.84
C PRO A 54 -2.47 -2.61 10.37
N ALA A 55 -3.07 -1.46 10.15
CA ALA A 55 -3.08 -0.81 8.85
C ALA A 55 -1.74 -0.12 8.57
N LEU A 56 -1.42 0.17 7.30
CA LEU A 56 -0.25 0.93 6.92
C LEU A 56 -0.68 2.33 6.48
N VAL A 57 -0.06 3.33 7.07
CA VAL A 57 -0.33 4.74 6.77
C VAL A 57 0.96 5.52 6.61
N ARG A 58 0.89 6.66 5.93
CA ARG A 58 1.97 7.65 5.89
C ARG A 58 1.49 9.01 6.40
N PRO A 59 2.38 9.82 7.00
CA PRO A 59 2.03 11.19 7.37
C PRO A 59 1.85 12.05 6.11
N LYS A 60 0.91 12.99 6.15
CA LYS A 60 0.69 13.99 5.10
C LYS A 60 1.35 15.30 5.47
N GLU A 61 1.88 16.02 4.49
CA GLU A 61 2.43 17.38 4.70
C GLU A 61 1.37 18.37 5.21
N SER A 62 0.10 18.18 4.81
CA SER A 62 -1.04 18.98 5.27
C SER A 62 -1.54 18.63 6.67
N GLY A 63 -0.92 17.67 7.35
CA GLY A 63 -1.36 17.12 8.62
C GLY A 63 -2.27 15.89 8.46
N GLY A 64 -2.34 15.07 9.50
CA GLY A 64 -3.02 13.78 9.47
C GLY A 64 -2.27 12.71 8.69
N TYR A 65 -2.98 11.65 8.35
CA TYR A 65 -2.40 10.46 7.73
C TYR A 65 -3.14 10.07 6.46
N GLU A 66 -2.46 9.34 5.59
CA GLU A 66 -3.02 8.76 4.38
C GLU A 66 -2.90 7.23 4.44
N MET A 67 -4.01 6.53 4.18
CA MET A 67 -4.07 5.08 4.21
C MET A 67 -3.39 4.49 2.97
N ILE A 68 -2.37 3.67 3.18
CA ILE A 68 -1.68 2.94 2.09
C ILE A 68 -2.25 1.53 1.95
N ALA A 69 -2.43 0.83 3.08
CA ALA A 69 -3.02 -0.50 3.08
C ALA A 69 -3.90 -0.69 4.31
N GLY A 70 -5.07 -1.31 4.13
CA GLY A 70 -6.01 -1.59 5.20
C GLY A 70 -7.35 -0.88 5.08
N HIS A 71 -7.72 -0.38 3.91
CA HIS A 71 -9.00 0.32 3.66
C HIS A 71 -10.22 -0.48 4.14
N ARG A 72 -10.27 -1.80 3.90
CA ARG A 72 -11.36 -2.65 4.41
C ARG A 72 -11.41 -2.70 5.94
N ARG A 73 -10.25 -2.73 6.61
CA ARG A 73 -10.16 -2.71 8.09
C ARG A 73 -10.60 -1.38 8.67
N LYS A 74 -10.19 -0.26 8.05
CA LYS A 74 -10.67 1.09 8.41
C LYS A 74 -12.19 1.18 8.31
N PHE A 75 -12.74 0.76 7.17
CA PHE A 75 -14.18 0.79 6.93
C PHE A 75 -14.94 -0.10 7.92
N ALA A 76 -14.49 -1.34 8.13
CA ALA A 76 -15.09 -2.27 9.07
C ALA A 76 -14.97 -1.78 10.53
N SER A 77 -13.89 -1.09 10.89
CA SER A 77 -13.73 -0.48 12.22
C SER A 77 -14.77 0.60 12.49
N GLY A 78 -15.04 1.45 11.49
CA GLY A 78 -16.10 2.45 11.58
C GLY A 78 -17.48 1.81 11.77
N LEU A 79 -17.81 0.75 11.01
CA LEU A 79 -19.05 0.00 11.16
C LEU A 79 -19.14 -0.76 12.51
N ALA A 80 -18.01 -1.18 13.06
CA ALA A 80 -17.94 -1.80 14.37
C ALA A 80 -18.04 -0.81 15.53
N GLY A 81 -18.16 0.51 15.26
CA GLY A 81 -18.24 1.56 16.27
C GLY A 81 -16.90 1.86 16.97
N ARG A 82 -15.78 1.52 16.31
CA ARG A 82 -14.44 1.88 16.80
C ARG A 82 -14.09 3.29 16.34
N GLU A 83 -13.45 4.07 17.20
CA GLU A 83 -12.97 5.41 16.89
C GLU A 83 -11.52 5.39 16.39
N GLU A 84 -10.76 4.36 16.76
CA GLU A 84 -9.34 4.21 16.46
C GLU A 84 -9.03 2.87 15.79
N ILE A 85 -7.92 2.85 15.07
CA ILE A 85 -7.39 1.65 14.40
C ILE A 85 -5.86 1.59 14.61
N PRO A 86 -5.30 0.41 14.93
CA PRO A 86 -3.85 0.25 15.03
C PRO A 86 -3.22 0.40 13.64
N CYS A 87 -2.21 1.27 13.55
CA CYS A 87 -1.52 1.62 12.32
C CYS A 87 -0.01 1.53 12.48
N ILE A 88 0.66 1.12 11.42
CA ILE A 88 2.10 1.29 11.24
C ILE A 88 2.29 2.58 10.45
N VAL A 89 3.05 3.53 11.00
CA VAL A 89 3.35 4.80 10.34
C VAL A 89 4.69 4.69 9.64
N ARG A 90 4.71 4.87 8.31
CA ARG A 90 5.93 4.90 7.50
C ARG A 90 5.99 6.19 6.70
N THR A 91 7.17 6.79 6.63
CA THR A 91 7.43 7.90 5.69
C THR A 91 7.74 7.28 4.33
N LEU A 92 6.82 7.44 3.39
CA LEU A 92 6.87 6.87 2.04
C LEU A 92 6.64 7.97 1.01
N SER A 93 7.37 7.91 -0.09
CA SER A 93 7.11 8.75 -1.26
C SER A 93 5.79 8.33 -1.95
N ASP A 94 5.28 9.16 -2.86
CA ASP A 94 4.06 8.86 -3.62
C ASP A 94 4.20 7.58 -4.45
N ASP A 95 5.37 7.38 -5.05
CA ASP A 95 5.63 6.20 -5.88
C ASP A 95 5.72 4.92 -5.05
N GLU A 96 6.45 4.94 -3.92
CA GLU A 96 6.50 3.82 -2.97
C GLU A 96 5.13 3.48 -2.42
N SER A 97 4.36 4.49 -2.03
CA SER A 97 3.00 4.34 -1.52
C SER A 97 2.09 3.69 -2.56
N THR A 98 2.18 4.13 -3.82
CA THR A 98 1.41 3.57 -4.94
C THR A 98 1.75 2.09 -5.16
N ILE A 99 3.04 1.74 -5.18
CA ILE A 99 3.49 0.36 -5.37
C ILE A 99 2.98 -0.53 -4.24
N ILE A 100 3.20 -0.14 -2.98
CA ILE A 100 2.74 -0.92 -1.81
C ILE A 100 1.21 -1.07 -1.80
N MET A 101 0.48 0.00 -2.11
CA MET A 101 -0.98 -0.03 -2.18
C MET A 101 -1.47 -1.03 -3.22
N VAL A 102 -0.90 -1.03 -4.41
CA VAL A 102 -1.24 -1.98 -5.47
C VAL A 102 -0.90 -3.40 -5.03
N ASP A 103 0.32 -3.66 -4.55
CA ASP A 103 0.78 -5.00 -4.17
C ASP A 103 -0.07 -5.61 -3.05
N SER A 104 -0.43 -4.81 -2.04
CA SER A 104 -1.28 -5.27 -0.93
C SER A 104 -2.70 -5.67 -1.35
N ASN A 105 -3.17 -5.20 -2.51
CA ASN A 105 -4.50 -5.51 -3.03
C ASN A 105 -4.49 -6.53 -4.17
N MET A 106 -3.35 -6.70 -4.89
CA MET A 106 -3.26 -7.64 -6.03
C MET A 106 -3.43 -9.12 -5.63
N GLN A 107 -3.23 -9.45 -4.36
CA GLN A 107 -3.43 -10.79 -3.81
C GLN A 107 -4.90 -11.14 -3.56
N ARG A 108 -5.84 -10.21 -3.81
CA ARG A 108 -7.27 -10.46 -3.62
C ARG A 108 -7.81 -11.30 -4.77
N GLU A 109 -8.55 -12.37 -4.45
CA GLU A 109 -9.08 -13.31 -5.43
C GLU A 109 -10.14 -12.69 -6.37
N ASN A 110 -10.91 -11.72 -5.88
CA ASN A 110 -12.09 -11.16 -6.57
C ASN A 110 -11.85 -9.72 -7.07
N LEU A 111 -10.76 -9.49 -7.81
CA LEU A 111 -10.50 -8.19 -8.46
C LEU A 111 -11.21 -8.12 -9.82
N LEU A 112 -11.92 -7.01 -10.05
CA LEU A 112 -12.49 -6.75 -11.37
C LEU A 112 -11.37 -6.50 -12.39
N PRO A 113 -11.56 -6.92 -13.67
CA PRO A 113 -10.57 -6.66 -14.73
C PRO A 113 -10.22 -5.16 -14.89
N SER A 114 -11.20 -4.27 -14.67
CA SER A 114 -11.01 -2.82 -14.69
C SER A 114 -10.13 -2.33 -13.54
N GLU A 115 -10.33 -2.87 -12.33
CA GLU A 115 -9.49 -2.56 -11.17
C GLU A 115 -8.05 -3.03 -11.38
N LYS A 116 -7.85 -4.25 -11.91
CA LYS A 116 -6.53 -4.78 -12.28
C LYS A 116 -5.84 -3.89 -13.30
N ALA A 117 -6.54 -3.50 -14.37
CA ALA A 117 -6.00 -2.64 -15.43
C ALA A 117 -5.51 -1.31 -14.87
N PHE A 118 -6.33 -0.66 -14.04
CA PHE A 118 -5.98 0.62 -13.45
C PHE A 118 -4.82 0.50 -12.46
N ALA A 119 -4.83 -0.53 -11.62
CA ALA A 119 -3.76 -0.83 -10.67
C ALA A 119 -2.41 -1.07 -11.37
N PHE A 120 -2.40 -1.87 -12.44
CA PHE A 120 -1.19 -2.12 -13.24
C PHE A 120 -0.64 -0.84 -13.86
N LYS A 121 -1.52 0.00 -14.40
CA LYS A 121 -1.11 1.30 -14.96
C LYS A 121 -0.46 2.17 -13.89
N MET A 122 -1.10 2.31 -12.72
CA MET A 122 -0.57 3.09 -11.60
C MET A 122 0.80 2.58 -11.14
N LYS A 123 0.94 1.27 -10.93
CA LYS A 123 2.20 0.65 -10.51
C LYS A 123 3.29 0.86 -11.54
N LEU A 124 2.99 0.64 -12.82
CA LEU A 124 3.96 0.83 -13.91
C LEU A 124 4.46 2.28 -14.00
N GLU A 125 3.56 3.25 -13.85
CA GLU A 125 3.93 4.67 -13.85
C GLU A 125 4.81 5.02 -12.64
N ALA A 126 4.48 4.51 -11.45
CA ALA A 126 5.28 4.70 -10.25
C ALA A 126 6.68 4.09 -10.39
N MET A 127 6.78 2.86 -10.90
CA MET A 127 8.07 2.18 -11.14
C MET A 127 8.94 2.95 -12.14
N LYS A 128 8.36 3.50 -13.21
CA LYS A 128 9.09 4.34 -14.18
C LYS A 128 9.65 5.60 -13.54
N ARG A 129 8.87 6.29 -12.71
CA ARG A 129 9.32 7.50 -12.00
C ARG A 129 10.44 7.19 -11.01
N GLN A 130 10.37 6.07 -10.30
CA GLN A 130 11.45 5.61 -9.43
C GLN A 130 12.73 5.29 -10.23
N GLY A 131 12.62 4.56 -11.34
CA GLY A 131 13.75 4.27 -12.22
C GLY A 131 14.43 5.54 -12.72
N MET A 132 13.67 6.53 -13.18
CA MET A 132 14.21 7.83 -13.63
C MET A 132 14.91 8.59 -12.49
N ARG A 133 14.42 8.53 -11.24
CA ARG A 133 15.08 9.15 -10.08
C ARG A 133 16.40 8.47 -9.73
N THR A 134 16.46 7.15 -9.85
CA THR A 134 17.68 6.38 -9.61
C THR A 134 18.77 6.73 -10.62
N ASP A 135 18.41 6.93 -11.90
CA ASP A 135 19.34 7.33 -12.95
C ASP A 135 19.90 8.76 -12.75
N LEU A 136 19.13 9.66 -12.13
CA LEU A 136 19.56 11.02 -11.82
C LEU A 136 20.45 11.11 -10.55
N THR A 137 20.31 10.17 -9.60
CA THR A 137 21.07 10.18 -8.34
C THR A 137 22.30 9.26 -8.35
N SER A 138 22.39 8.30 -9.25
CA SER A 138 23.50 7.33 -9.28
C SER A 138 24.55 7.68 -10.35
N CYS A 139 25.27 8.79 -10.13
CA CYS A 139 26.62 8.93 -10.71
C CYS A 139 27.67 8.02 -10.05
N GLN A 140 27.32 7.22 -9.07
CA GLN A 140 28.23 6.24 -8.47
C GLN A 140 27.46 5.03 -7.94
N VAL A 141 27.92 3.84 -8.36
CA VAL A 141 27.57 2.47 -8.02
C VAL A 141 26.47 1.86 -8.91
N GLY A 142 26.93 1.31 -10.04
CA GLY A 142 26.14 0.44 -10.89
C GLY A 142 25.73 -0.85 -10.22
N GLN A 143 24.47 -0.99 -9.89
CA GLN A 143 23.78 -2.26 -10.00
C GLN A 143 22.77 -2.09 -11.15
N LYS A 144 23.18 -2.55 -12.34
CA LYS A 144 22.25 -2.84 -13.42
C LYS A 144 21.23 -3.83 -12.87
N LEU A 145 20.03 -3.39 -12.58
CA LEU A 145 18.86 -4.24 -12.48
C LEU A 145 18.72 -4.96 -13.82
N ASN A 146 19.31 -6.12 -13.92
CA ASN A 146 19.21 -7.19 -14.94
C ASN A 146 18.51 -6.87 -16.28
N GLY A 147 18.72 -5.73 -16.91
CA GLY A 147 18.24 -5.45 -18.27
C GLY A 147 16.73 -5.60 -18.52
N LYS A 148 15.92 -5.91 -17.51
CA LYS A 148 14.48 -6.09 -17.63
C LYS A 148 13.76 -4.75 -17.60
N THR A 149 12.77 -4.59 -18.46
CA THR A 149 11.90 -3.41 -18.47
C THR A 149 10.93 -3.46 -17.28
N SER A 150 10.42 -2.30 -16.85
CA SER A 150 9.40 -2.23 -15.76
C SER A 150 8.16 -3.10 -16.06
N ARG A 151 7.83 -3.34 -17.34
CA ARG A 151 6.75 -4.23 -17.77
C ARG A 151 7.08 -5.70 -17.55
N GLU A 152 8.31 -6.10 -17.80
CA GLU A 152 8.79 -7.47 -17.57
C GLU A 152 8.81 -7.80 -16.10
N ILE A 153 9.26 -6.88 -15.28
CA ILE A 153 9.24 -7.02 -13.81
C ILE A 153 7.79 -7.16 -13.32
N LEU A 154 6.90 -6.28 -13.77
CA LEU A 154 5.48 -6.35 -13.39
C LEU A 154 4.83 -7.65 -13.82
N ALA A 155 5.11 -8.14 -15.05
CA ALA A 155 4.55 -9.39 -15.55
C ALA A 155 5.01 -10.61 -14.72
N GLU A 156 6.28 -10.66 -14.33
CA GLU A 156 6.81 -11.71 -13.44
C GLU A 156 6.19 -11.67 -12.04
N GLU A 157 6.08 -10.50 -11.43
CA GLU A 157 5.53 -10.35 -10.07
C GLU A 157 4.05 -10.78 -10.00
N VAL A 158 3.30 -10.53 -11.05
CA VAL A 158 1.86 -10.83 -11.11
C VAL A 158 1.58 -12.23 -11.65
N GLY A 159 2.59 -12.92 -12.20
CA GLY A 159 2.43 -14.24 -12.81
C GLY A 159 1.63 -14.20 -14.11
N GLU A 160 1.54 -13.04 -14.78
CA GLU A 160 0.82 -12.86 -16.03
C GLU A 160 1.81 -12.64 -17.20
N SER A 161 1.40 -12.96 -18.43
CA SER A 161 2.24 -12.73 -19.60
C SER A 161 2.36 -11.21 -19.90
N GLN A 162 3.50 -10.80 -20.48
CA GLN A 162 3.69 -9.41 -20.94
C GLN A 162 2.57 -8.94 -21.89
N GLY A 163 2.03 -9.88 -22.69
CA GLY A 163 0.91 -9.61 -23.59
C GLY A 163 -0.39 -9.29 -22.85
N GLN A 164 -0.65 -9.95 -21.72
CA GLN A 164 -1.80 -9.63 -20.86
C GLN A 164 -1.64 -8.31 -20.17
N VAL A 165 -0.49 -8.06 -19.54
CA VAL A 165 -0.17 -6.74 -18.95
C VAL A 165 -0.32 -5.61 -19.97
N ARG A 166 0.11 -5.83 -21.23
CA ARG A 166 -0.06 -4.85 -22.31
C ARG A 166 -1.53 -4.61 -22.72
N ARG A 167 -2.41 -5.58 -22.54
CA ARG A 167 -3.85 -5.41 -22.82
C ARG A 167 -4.58 -4.62 -21.72
N TYR A 168 -4.05 -4.65 -20.52
CA TYR A 168 -4.61 -3.90 -19.37
C TYR A 168 -4.16 -2.43 -19.33
N ILE A 169 -3.05 -2.08 -20.00
CA ILE A 169 -2.48 -0.72 -20.06
C ILE A 169 -2.82 -0.05 -21.37
#